data_764a87b761546b0c89dd492e1a5e1ad8
#
_entry.id   764a87b761546b0c89dd492e1a5e1ad8
#
_cell.length_a   1.000
_cell.length_b   1.000
_cell.length_c   1.000
_cell.angle_alpha   90.00
_cell.angle_beta   90.00
_cell.angle_gamma   90.00
#
_symmetry.space_group_name_H-M   'P 1'
#
loop_
_entity.id
_entity.type
_entity.pdbx_description
1 polymer ?
#
loop_
_entity_poly.entity_id
_entity_poly.type
_entity_poly.pdbx_seq_one_letter_code
_entity_poly.pdbx_strand_id
1 'polypeptide(L)'
;KAEEAAKACGGKTALPPVTGDWNDVWQAQGDIATQAQLTAFTQPQPLSPFESVSEADLKAMSASQKAELLVAHYGEALAVPPVGEEICRYEKGAWQVMEAKTLRREIAALFQKVRAPFSAAGIGSVLDTLKLMVPQMGKPSRRLIGFRNGVYDTATSTFSPHRREHWLRTVNSVDYTAPRPGENLAEHAPAFWRWLTRAAGHNHDKQERILAALFMVLANRYDWQMFLEVTGPGGSGKSVMASI
;
A
#
# COMPACT_ATOMS: atom_id res chain seq x y z
N LYS A 1 -6.53 27.76 -12.39
CA LYS A 1 -6.41 28.07 -13.84
C LYS A 1 -6.43 26.80 -14.71
N ALA A 2 -5.53 25.81 -14.49
CA ALA A 2 -5.50 24.57 -15.31
C ALA A 2 -6.80 23.76 -15.18
N GLU A 3 -7.33 23.61 -13.97
CA GLU A 3 -8.60 22.91 -13.73
C GLU A 3 -9.81 23.65 -14.31
N GLU A 4 -9.82 24.96 -14.24
CA GLU A 4 -10.89 25.79 -14.85
C GLU A 4 -10.87 25.68 -16.37
N ALA A 5 -9.68 25.70 -16.98
CA ALA A 5 -9.53 25.51 -18.42
C ALA A 5 -9.95 24.11 -18.85
N ALA A 6 -9.54 23.06 -18.13
CA ALA A 6 -9.95 21.69 -18.40
C ALA A 6 -11.47 21.53 -18.30
N LYS A 7 -12.11 22.13 -17.29
CA LYS A 7 -13.56 22.12 -17.13
C LYS A 7 -14.29 22.83 -18.27
N ALA A 8 -13.73 23.93 -18.76
CA ALA A 8 -14.32 24.71 -19.86
C ALA A 8 -14.31 23.97 -21.21
N CYS A 9 -13.30 23.13 -21.45
CA CYS A 9 -13.17 22.35 -22.71
C CYS A 9 -13.55 20.87 -22.58
N GLY A 10 -14.08 20.43 -21.41
CA GLY A 10 -14.41 19.03 -21.16
C GLY A 10 -13.18 18.10 -21.05
N GLY A 11 -12.00 18.70 -20.85
CA GLY A 11 -10.74 17.99 -20.70
C GLY A 11 -10.44 17.59 -19.25
N LYS A 12 -9.38 16.80 -19.07
CA LYS A 12 -8.83 16.45 -17.77
C LYS A 12 -7.48 17.14 -17.57
N THR A 13 -7.18 17.51 -16.33
CA THR A 13 -5.89 18.11 -15.98
C THR A 13 -4.94 16.98 -15.53
N ALA A 14 -3.84 16.79 -16.24
CA ALA A 14 -2.76 15.90 -15.83
C ALA A 14 -1.71 16.74 -15.09
N LEU A 15 -1.75 16.71 -13.76
CA LEU A 15 -0.73 17.34 -12.91
C LEU A 15 0.40 16.35 -12.63
N PRO A 16 1.67 16.80 -12.61
CA PRO A 16 2.78 15.95 -12.24
C PRO A 16 2.65 15.50 -10.77
N PRO A 17 3.11 14.29 -10.42
CA PRO A 17 2.99 13.74 -9.06
C PRO A 17 3.91 14.41 -8.03
N VAL A 18 4.83 15.24 -8.50
CA VAL A 18 5.80 15.99 -7.67
C VAL A 18 5.67 17.49 -7.95
N THR A 19 6.17 18.31 -7.05
CA THR A 19 6.23 19.76 -7.26
C THR A 19 7.16 20.07 -8.42
N GLY A 20 6.64 20.71 -9.47
CA GLY A 20 7.35 21.01 -10.72
C GLY A 20 6.47 20.76 -11.94
N ASP A 21 7.08 20.54 -13.08
CA ASP A 21 6.39 20.23 -14.33
C ASP A 21 6.69 18.79 -14.80
N TRP A 22 6.08 18.38 -15.93
CA TRP A 22 6.30 17.06 -16.50
C TRP A 22 7.73 16.86 -17.03
N ASN A 23 8.47 17.92 -17.31
CA ASN A 23 9.86 17.86 -17.68
C ASN A 23 10.74 17.53 -16.46
N ASP A 24 10.39 18.05 -15.29
CA ASP A 24 11.07 17.69 -14.03
C ASP A 24 10.87 16.21 -13.69
N VAL A 25 9.64 15.68 -13.91
CA VAL A 25 9.35 14.24 -13.75
C VAL A 25 10.16 13.41 -14.73
N TRP A 26 10.25 13.84 -15.99
CA TRP A 26 11.02 13.15 -17.01
C TRP A 26 12.51 13.11 -16.70
N GLN A 27 13.08 14.23 -16.24
CA GLN A 27 14.50 14.29 -15.84
C GLN A 27 14.80 13.39 -14.63
N ALA A 28 13.84 13.26 -13.70
CA ALA A 28 14.01 12.46 -12.48
C ALA A 28 13.80 10.95 -12.68
N GLN A 29 12.88 10.55 -13.56
CA GLN A 29 12.39 9.17 -13.68
C GLN A 29 12.61 8.54 -15.06
N GLY A 30 12.98 9.35 -16.08
CA GLY A 30 13.18 8.92 -17.46
C GLY A 30 11.90 8.72 -18.27
N ASP A 31 12.07 8.47 -19.58
CA ASP A 31 10.97 8.40 -20.57
C ASP A 31 9.90 7.37 -20.25
N ILE A 32 10.29 6.15 -19.93
CA ILE A 32 9.36 5.03 -19.76
C ILE A 32 8.41 5.27 -18.57
N ALA A 33 8.97 5.74 -17.44
CA ALA A 33 8.17 5.99 -16.24
C ALA A 33 7.24 7.19 -16.43
N THR A 34 7.71 8.26 -17.08
CA THR A 34 6.90 9.45 -17.37
C THR A 34 5.79 9.14 -18.36
N GLN A 35 6.08 8.38 -19.42
CA GLN A 35 5.10 7.95 -20.40
C GLN A 35 4.04 7.02 -19.80
N ALA A 36 4.42 6.10 -18.90
CA ALA A 36 3.47 5.25 -18.19
C ALA A 36 2.50 6.07 -17.32
N GLN A 37 3.00 7.09 -16.63
CA GLN A 37 2.16 8.00 -15.84
C GLN A 37 1.23 8.85 -16.71
N LEU A 38 1.71 9.41 -17.81
CA LEU A 38 0.90 10.16 -18.75
C LEU A 38 -0.16 9.28 -19.41
N THR A 39 0.18 8.05 -19.78
CA THR A 39 -0.75 7.08 -20.35
C THR A 39 -1.86 6.71 -19.37
N ALA A 40 -1.55 6.58 -18.08
CA ALA A 40 -2.56 6.35 -17.05
C ALA A 40 -3.58 7.50 -16.93
N PHE A 41 -3.19 8.74 -17.26
CA PHE A 41 -4.11 9.89 -17.31
C PHE A 41 -4.94 9.94 -18.61
N THR A 42 -4.38 9.48 -19.72
CA THR A 42 -5.03 9.53 -21.03
C THR A 42 -5.94 8.34 -21.31
N GLN A 43 -5.69 7.21 -20.66
CA GLN A 43 -6.62 6.08 -20.73
C GLN A 43 -7.94 6.45 -20.06
N PRO A 44 -9.09 6.28 -20.75
CA PRO A 44 -10.36 6.39 -20.06
C PRO A 44 -10.34 5.39 -18.90
N GLN A 45 -10.50 5.89 -17.68
CA GLN A 45 -10.71 4.99 -16.56
C GLN A 45 -11.90 4.10 -16.92
N PRO A 46 -11.78 2.78 -16.83
CA PRO A 46 -12.90 1.91 -17.09
C PRO A 46 -14.07 2.40 -16.24
N LEU A 47 -15.19 2.70 -16.90
CA LEU A 47 -16.42 3.08 -16.23
C LEU A 47 -16.69 2.07 -15.12
N SER A 48 -17.00 2.55 -13.92
CA SER A 48 -17.40 1.65 -12.84
C SER A 48 -18.49 0.72 -13.37
N PRO A 49 -18.42 -0.61 -13.17
CA PRO A 49 -19.47 -1.53 -13.60
C PRO A 49 -20.87 -1.08 -13.18
N PHE A 50 -20.98 -0.32 -12.10
CA PHE A 50 -22.22 0.29 -11.64
C PHE A 50 -22.75 1.40 -12.58
N GLU A 51 -21.90 2.07 -13.34
CA GLU A 51 -22.32 3.14 -14.28
C GLU A 51 -23.00 2.59 -15.54
N SER A 52 -22.82 1.30 -15.83
CA SER A 52 -23.44 0.59 -16.95
C SER A 52 -24.74 -0.12 -16.56
N VAL A 53 -25.11 -0.15 -15.28
CA VAL A 53 -26.30 -0.89 -14.79
C VAL A 53 -27.42 0.10 -14.49
N SER A 54 -28.63 -0.20 -15.00
CA SER A 54 -29.82 0.59 -14.70
C SER A 54 -30.34 0.33 -13.28
N GLU A 55 -31.15 1.26 -12.75
CA GLU A 55 -31.88 1.08 -11.49
C GLU A 55 -32.71 -0.20 -11.49
N ALA A 56 -33.45 -0.44 -12.60
CA ALA A 56 -34.33 -1.59 -12.75
C ALA A 56 -33.56 -2.91 -12.70
N ASP A 57 -32.44 -2.98 -13.42
CA ASP A 57 -31.58 -4.17 -13.42
C ASP A 57 -30.99 -4.44 -12.04
N LEU A 58 -30.44 -3.41 -11.39
CA LEU A 58 -29.86 -3.56 -10.05
C LEU A 58 -30.89 -3.98 -9.00
N LYS A 59 -32.14 -3.52 -9.13
CA LYS A 59 -33.26 -3.94 -8.27
C LYS A 59 -33.61 -5.41 -8.48
N ALA A 60 -33.58 -5.90 -9.71
CA ALA A 60 -33.89 -7.29 -10.06
C ALA A 60 -32.76 -8.29 -9.70
N MET A 61 -31.51 -7.81 -9.60
CA MET A 61 -30.36 -8.65 -9.30
C MET A 61 -30.43 -9.31 -7.92
N SER A 62 -29.99 -10.57 -7.86
CA SER A 62 -29.74 -11.30 -6.61
C SER A 62 -28.54 -10.71 -5.82
N ALA A 63 -28.36 -11.15 -4.58
CA ALA A 63 -27.19 -10.74 -3.78
C ALA A 63 -25.88 -11.16 -4.44
N SER A 64 -25.82 -12.32 -5.10
CA SER A 64 -24.63 -12.81 -5.81
C SER A 64 -24.29 -11.94 -7.02
N GLN A 65 -25.26 -11.61 -7.85
CA GLN A 65 -25.03 -10.71 -9.00
C GLN A 65 -24.58 -9.31 -8.58
N LYS A 66 -25.10 -8.80 -7.47
CA LYS A 66 -24.63 -7.53 -6.88
C LYS A 66 -23.21 -7.63 -6.33
N ALA A 67 -22.85 -8.78 -5.74
CA ALA A 67 -21.49 -9.04 -5.28
C ALA A 67 -20.51 -9.17 -6.45
N GLU A 68 -20.91 -9.77 -7.58
CA GLU A 68 -20.12 -9.80 -8.83
C GLU A 68 -19.80 -8.39 -9.33
N LEU A 69 -20.78 -7.50 -9.33
CA LEU A 69 -20.55 -6.08 -9.69
C LEU A 69 -19.55 -5.40 -8.74
N LEU A 70 -19.58 -5.73 -7.44
CA LEU A 70 -18.60 -5.21 -6.49
C LEU A 70 -17.20 -5.77 -6.76
N VAL A 71 -17.08 -7.08 -7.01
CA VAL A 71 -15.80 -7.69 -7.40
C VAL A 71 -15.24 -6.99 -8.65
N ALA A 72 -16.07 -6.76 -9.65
CA ALA A 72 -15.67 -6.05 -10.86
C ALA A 72 -15.31 -4.57 -10.57
N HIS A 73 -16.03 -3.90 -9.65
CA HIS A 73 -15.79 -2.51 -9.28
C HIS A 73 -14.46 -2.30 -8.55
N TYR A 74 -14.16 -3.18 -7.60
CA TYR A 74 -12.89 -3.11 -6.85
C TYR A 74 -11.73 -3.75 -7.62
N GLY A 75 -12.03 -4.42 -8.74
CA GLY A 75 -11.07 -5.25 -9.45
C GLY A 75 -10.56 -6.36 -8.53
N GLU A 76 -9.35 -6.80 -8.76
CA GLU A 76 -8.73 -7.84 -7.92
C GLU A 76 -8.09 -7.26 -6.63
N ALA A 77 -8.60 -6.13 -6.15
CA ALA A 77 -8.08 -5.45 -4.96
C ALA A 77 -8.75 -5.88 -3.65
N LEU A 78 -9.64 -6.88 -3.68
CA LEU A 78 -10.26 -7.44 -2.47
C LEU A 78 -9.80 -8.87 -2.22
N ALA A 79 -9.62 -9.23 -0.95
CA ALA A 79 -9.33 -10.60 -0.52
C ALA A 79 -9.78 -10.80 0.93
N VAL A 80 -9.95 -12.05 1.35
CA VAL A 80 -10.19 -12.42 2.76
C VAL A 80 -8.97 -13.12 3.36
N PRO A 81 -8.59 -12.83 4.61
CA PRO A 81 -7.49 -13.53 5.27
C PRO A 81 -7.85 -15.00 5.52
N PRO A 82 -6.85 -15.91 5.64
CA PRO A 82 -7.10 -17.32 5.95
C PRO A 82 -7.78 -17.55 7.30
N VAL A 83 -7.60 -16.61 8.22
CA VAL A 83 -8.22 -16.61 9.55
C VAL A 83 -8.92 -15.28 9.75
N GLY A 84 -10.22 -15.32 10.01
CA GLY A 84 -11.08 -14.15 10.13
C GLY A 84 -12.05 -14.01 8.96
N GLU A 85 -13.02 -13.13 9.10
CA GLU A 85 -14.10 -12.89 8.12
C GLU A 85 -14.05 -11.47 7.53
N GLU A 86 -12.99 -10.73 7.82
CA GLU A 86 -12.86 -9.35 7.40
C GLU A 86 -12.33 -9.27 5.97
N ILE A 87 -12.95 -8.43 5.16
CA ILE A 87 -12.43 -8.15 3.82
C ILE A 87 -11.21 -7.25 3.95
N CYS A 88 -10.12 -7.62 3.28
CA CYS A 88 -8.96 -6.78 3.09
C CYS A 88 -8.98 -6.16 1.69
N ARG A 89 -8.54 -4.91 1.62
CA ARG A 89 -8.35 -4.18 0.36
C ARG A 89 -6.87 -3.91 0.12
N TYR A 90 -6.42 -4.16 -1.10
CA TYR A 90 -5.09 -3.77 -1.54
C TYR A 90 -5.04 -2.29 -1.87
N GLU A 91 -4.27 -1.54 -1.11
CA GLU A 91 -4.10 -0.11 -1.30
C GLU A 91 -2.68 0.31 -0.89
N LYS A 92 -2.05 1.19 -1.69
CA LYS A 92 -0.70 1.74 -1.41
C LYS A 92 0.36 0.68 -1.08
N GLY A 93 0.31 -0.45 -1.79
CA GLY A 93 1.30 -1.51 -1.65
C GLY A 93 1.05 -2.52 -0.53
N ALA A 94 -0.03 -2.38 0.25
CA ALA A 94 -0.37 -3.29 1.33
C ALA A 94 -1.85 -3.71 1.33
N TRP A 95 -2.13 -4.86 1.91
CA TRP A 95 -3.47 -5.35 2.18
C TRP A 95 -3.92 -4.86 3.56
N GLN A 96 -4.91 -3.98 3.58
CA GLN A 96 -5.45 -3.39 4.80
C GLN A 96 -6.84 -3.93 5.08
N VAL A 97 -7.13 -4.19 6.35
CA VAL A 97 -8.47 -4.60 6.79
C VAL A 97 -9.44 -3.45 6.57
N MET A 98 -10.56 -3.75 5.91
CA MET A 98 -11.68 -2.84 5.79
C MET A 98 -12.69 -3.07 6.91
N GLU A 99 -12.98 -2.04 7.66
CA GLU A 99 -14.08 -2.12 8.63
C GLU A 99 -15.41 -2.41 7.91
N ALA A 100 -16.15 -3.40 8.38
CA ALA A 100 -17.44 -3.78 7.81
C ALA A 100 -18.41 -2.59 7.68
N LYS A 101 -18.37 -1.64 8.63
CA LYS A 101 -19.16 -0.41 8.60
C LYS A 101 -18.77 0.49 7.41
N THR A 102 -17.50 0.63 7.14
CA THR A 102 -16.98 1.43 6.01
C THR A 102 -17.39 0.79 4.69
N LEU A 103 -17.18 -0.51 4.53
CA LEU A 103 -17.55 -1.23 3.31
C LEU A 103 -19.08 -1.19 3.07
N ARG A 104 -19.90 -1.34 4.11
CA ARG A 104 -21.35 -1.17 4.00
C ARG A 104 -21.76 0.22 3.52
N ARG A 105 -21.07 1.27 3.97
CA ARG A 105 -21.32 2.64 3.51
C ARG A 105 -20.89 2.84 2.06
N GLU A 106 -19.75 2.29 1.65
CA GLU A 106 -19.30 2.34 0.26
C GLU A 106 -20.30 1.62 -0.67
N ILE A 107 -20.77 0.43 -0.28
CA ILE A 107 -21.80 -0.29 -1.02
C ILE A 107 -23.09 0.54 -1.11
N ALA A 108 -23.55 1.11 -0.01
CA ALA A 108 -24.73 1.97 -0.01
C ALA A 108 -24.56 3.18 -0.94
N ALA A 109 -23.40 3.82 -0.93
CA ALA A 109 -23.09 4.95 -1.81
C ALA A 109 -23.11 4.56 -3.30
N LEU A 110 -22.64 3.37 -3.64
CA LEU A 110 -22.73 2.84 -5.01
C LEU A 110 -24.18 2.66 -5.47
N PHE A 111 -25.04 2.11 -4.59
CA PHE A 111 -26.48 1.99 -4.89
C PHE A 111 -27.16 3.36 -5.03
N GLN A 112 -26.81 4.33 -4.17
CA GLN A 112 -27.34 5.70 -4.25
C GLN A 112 -26.92 6.40 -5.54
N LYS A 113 -25.69 6.19 -6.01
CA LYS A 113 -25.19 6.80 -7.25
C LYS A 113 -26.05 6.43 -8.47
N VAL A 114 -26.54 5.20 -8.51
CA VAL A 114 -27.46 4.70 -9.57
C VAL A 114 -28.94 4.81 -9.18
N ARG A 115 -29.25 5.52 -8.09
CA ARG A 115 -30.60 5.74 -7.55
C ARG A 115 -31.38 4.46 -7.22
N ALA A 116 -30.69 3.33 -7.01
CA ALA A 116 -31.32 2.07 -6.67
C ALA A 116 -31.68 2.01 -5.18
N PRO A 117 -32.88 1.53 -4.85
CA PRO A 117 -33.29 1.35 -3.46
C PRO A 117 -32.49 0.23 -2.79
N PHE A 118 -32.18 0.38 -1.52
CA PHE A 118 -31.49 -0.64 -0.72
C PHE A 118 -32.03 -0.68 0.70
N SER A 119 -31.81 -1.79 1.39
CA SER A 119 -32.05 -1.95 2.82
C SER A 119 -30.77 -2.36 3.53
N ALA A 120 -30.68 -2.12 4.81
CA ALA A 120 -29.54 -2.54 5.63
C ALA A 120 -29.32 -4.06 5.59
N ALA A 121 -30.41 -4.85 5.61
CA ALA A 121 -30.37 -6.29 5.47
C ALA A 121 -29.88 -6.73 4.07
N GLY A 122 -30.36 -6.07 3.01
CA GLY A 122 -29.91 -6.34 1.65
C GLY A 122 -28.43 -6.06 1.44
N ILE A 123 -27.90 -4.95 1.99
CA ILE A 123 -26.46 -4.66 1.96
C ILE A 123 -25.68 -5.71 2.77
N GLY A 124 -26.20 -6.16 3.90
CA GLY A 124 -25.61 -7.25 4.69
C GLY A 124 -25.48 -8.52 3.87
N SER A 125 -26.55 -8.95 3.21
CA SER A 125 -26.56 -10.14 2.36
C SER A 125 -25.55 -10.05 1.19
N VAL A 126 -25.45 -8.88 0.53
CA VAL A 126 -24.46 -8.64 -0.53
C VAL A 126 -23.03 -8.72 0.04
N LEU A 127 -22.76 -8.14 1.20
CA LEU A 127 -21.45 -8.18 1.85
C LEU A 127 -21.06 -9.61 2.23
N ASP A 128 -21.98 -10.38 2.80
CA ASP A 128 -21.71 -11.78 3.18
C ASP A 128 -21.45 -12.65 1.95
N THR A 129 -22.19 -12.41 0.87
CA THR A 129 -21.94 -13.07 -0.42
C THR A 129 -20.59 -12.66 -1.02
N LEU A 130 -20.24 -11.38 -0.95
CA LEU A 130 -18.95 -10.87 -1.42
C LEU A 130 -17.76 -11.56 -0.73
N LYS A 131 -17.85 -11.80 0.58
CA LYS A 131 -16.82 -12.53 1.34
C LYS A 131 -16.59 -13.96 0.82
N LEU A 132 -17.61 -14.59 0.26
CA LEU A 132 -17.51 -15.94 -0.31
C LEU A 132 -16.91 -15.93 -1.73
N MET A 133 -16.99 -14.80 -2.42
CA MET A 133 -16.56 -14.66 -3.82
C MET A 133 -15.13 -14.15 -3.98
N VAL A 134 -14.67 -13.28 -3.05
CA VAL A 134 -13.31 -12.76 -3.11
C VAL A 134 -12.27 -13.84 -2.78
N PRO A 135 -11.07 -13.78 -3.39
CA PRO A 135 -10.04 -14.78 -3.15
C PRO A 135 -9.54 -14.76 -1.71
N GLN A 136 -9.05 -15.89 -1.26
CA GLN A 136 -8.34 -16.00 0.01
C GLN A 136 -6.92 -15.43 -0.13
N MET A 137 -6.48 -14.63 0.84
CA MET A 137 -5.13 -14.08 0.87
C MET A 137 -4.08 -15.18 0.98
N GLY A 138 -3.03 -15.04 0.17
CA GLY A 138 -1.82 -15.84 0.34
C GLY A 138 -1.02 -15.43 1.58
N LYS A 139 -0.02 -16.23 1.89
CA LYS A 139 0.92 -15.92 2.99
C LYS A 139 1.97 -14.92 2.49
N PRO A 140 2.21 -13.82 3.22
CA PRO A 140 3.30 -12.92 2.89
C PRO A 140 4.65 -13.64 3.02
N SER A 141 5.54 -13.40 2.08
CA SER A 141 6.90 -13.92 2.17
C SER A 141 7.69 -13.10 3.19
N ARG A 142 8.30 -13.77 4.17
CA ARG A 142 9.13 -13.13 5.21
C ARG A 142 10.43 -12.50 4.71
N ARG A 143 10.80 -12.78 3.46
CA ARG A 143 11.96 -12.18 2.80
C ARG A 143 11.65 -10.83 2.16
N LEU A 144 10.37 -10.46 2.06
CA LEU A 144 9.94 -9.21 1.43
C LEU A 144 9.79 -8.11 2.48
N ILE A 145 10.43 -6.99 2.23
CA ILE A 145 10.31 -5.76 3.02
C ILE A 145 9.64 -4.71 2.13
N GLY A 146 8.45 -4.26 2.55
CA GLY A 146 7.74 -3.19 1.86
C GLY A 146 8.27 -1.82 2.25
N PHE A 147 8.61 -1.01 1.26
CA PHE A 147 8.95 0.41 1.39
C PHE A 147 7.90 1.24 0.66
N ARG A 148 7.82 2.54 0.92
CA ARG A 148 6.85 3.42 0.26
C ARG A 148 6.93 3.35 -1.27
N ASN A 149 8.13 3.26 -1.82
CA ASN A 149 8.40 3.25 -3.27
C ASN A 149 8.52 1.86 -3.90
N GLY A 150 8.37 0.76 -3.14
CA GLY A 150 8.45 -0.60 -3.68
C GLY A 150 8.74 -1.67 -2.64
N VAL A 151 9.20 -2.82 -3.08
CA VAL A 151 9.45 -4.00 -2.24
C VAL A 151 10.87 -4.52 -2.47
N TYR A 152 11.59 -4.70 -1.38
CA TYR A 152 12.92 -5.29 -1.37
C TYR A 152 12.84 -6.78 -0.99
N ASP A 153 13.41 -7.65 -1.82
CA ASP A 153 13.54 -9.08 -1.55
C ASP A 153 14.94 -9.35 -0.97
N THR A 154 14.99 -9.73 0.31
CA THR A 154 16.24 -9.98 1.02
C THR A 154 16.97 -11.25 0.57
N ALA A 155 16.30 -12.19 -0.12
CA ALA A 155 16.92 -13.41 -0.62
C ALA A 155 17.64 -13.19 -1.95
N THR A 156 17.11 -12.32 -2.81
CA THR A 156 17.66 -12.02 -4.12
C THR A 156 18.41 -10.69 -4.18
N SER A 157 18.30 -9.89 -3.09
CA SER A 157 18.84 -8.52 -3.03
C SER A 157 18.31 -7.63 -4.16
N THR A 158 17.05 -7.82 -4.55
CA THR A 158 16.42 -7.06 -5.62
C THR A 158 15.32 -6.16 -5.10
N PHE A 159 15.16 -4.99 -5.72
CA PHE A 159 14.07 -4.07 -5.46
C PHE A 159 13.11 -4.03 -6.66
N SER A 160 11.81 -4.08 -6.39
CA SER A 160 10.78 -4.15 -7.42
C SER A 160 9.55 -3.32 -7.05
N PRO A 161 8.69 -2.95 -8.01
CA PRO A 161 7.42 -2.31 -7.72
C PRO A 161 6.52 -3.16 -6.82
N HIS A 162 5.61 -2.48 -6.12
CA HIS A 162 4.56 -3.16 -5.36
C HIS A 162 3.68 -4.02 -6.25
N ARG A 163 3.35 -5.22 -5.74
CA ARG A 163 2.37 -6.13 -6.36
C ARG A 163 1.46 -6.70 -5.28
N ARG A 164 0.19 -6.90 -5.60
CA ARG A 164 -0.79 -7.49 -4.67
C ARG A 164 -0.42 -8.94 -4.26
N GLU A 165 0.23 -9.67 -5.15
CA GLU A 165 0.70 -11.04 -4.93
C GLU A 165 1.82 -11.14 -3.89
N HIS A 166 2.41 -10.01 -3.48
CA HIS A 166 3.34 -9.98 -2.36
C HIS A 166 2.66 -10.21 -1.01
N TRP A 167 1.34 -10.01 -0.93
CA TRP A 167 0.49 -10.20 0.26
C TRP A 167 0.96 -9.43 1.50
N LEU A 168 1.66 -8.33 1.29
CA LEU A 168 2.16 -7.51 2.39
C LEU A 168 0.98 -6.87 3.15
N ARG A 169 1.06 -6.93 4.47
CA ARG A 169 0.10 -6.30 5.39
C ARG A 169 0.56 -4.93 5.86
N THR A 170 1.84 -4.67 5.74
CA THR A 170 2.49 -3.42 6.17
C THR A 170 3.51 -2.98 5.14
N VAL A 171 3.67 -1.66 5.04
CA VAL A 171 4.69 -1.00 4.21
C VAL A 171 5.32 0.08 5.09
N ASN A 172 6.64 0.13 5.10
CA ASN A 172 7.36 1.18 5.81
C ASN A 172 7.13 2.54 5.12
N SER A 173 7.01 3.59 5.91
CA SER A 173 6.73 4.95 5.43
C SER A 173 7.92 5.64 4.77
N VAL A 174 9.07 4.96 4.66
CA VAL A 174 10.32 5.46 4.06
C VAL A 174 10.53 4.88 2.66
N ASP A 175 11.28 5.60 1.84
CA ASP A 175 11.71 5.12 0.53
C ASP A 175 12.98 4.29 0.68
N TYR A 176 13.05 3.21 -0.11
CA TYR A 176 14.30 2.49 -0.29
C TYR A 176 15.18 3.23 -1.28
N THR A 177 16.45 3.42 -0.91
CA THR A 177 17.50 3.92 -1.78
C THR A 177 18.58 2.87 -1.89
N ALA A 178 18.86 2.41 -3.10
CA ALA A 178 19.90 1.42 -3.31
C ALA A 178 21.29 2.03 -3.03
N PRO A 179 22.16 1.34 -2.27
CA PRO A 179 23.55 1.78 -2.11
C PRO A 179 24.29 1.70 -3.44
N ARG A 180 25.26 2.57 -3.63
CA ARG A 180 26.17 2.50 -4.77
C ARG A 180 27.09 1.29 -4.65
N PRO A 181 27.56 0.71 -5.75
CA PRO A 181 28.49 -0.41 -5.68
C PRO A 181 29.73 -0.07 -4.83
N GLY A 182 30.00 -0.88 -3.81
CA GLY A 182 31.11 -0.67 -2.88
C GLY A 182 30.88 0.36 -1.78
N GLU A 183 29.72 1.04 -1.77
CA GLU A 183 29.35 2.00 -0.72
C GLU A 183 29.10 1.28 0.62
N ASN A 184 29.74 1.76 1.66
CA ASN A 184 29.53 1.25 3.02
C ASN A 184 28.45 2.05 3.77
N LEU A 185 28.02 1.55 4.94
CA LEU A 185 26.98 2.19 5.72
C LEU A 185 27.34 3.62 6.18
N ALA A 186 28.62 3.89 6.45
CA ALA A 186 29.05 5.21 6.86
C ALA A 186 28.96 6.25 5.73
N GLU A 187 29.12 5.82 4.50
CA GLU A 187 28.99 6.65 3.29
C GLU A 187 27.52 6.80 2.89
N HIS A 188 26.77 5.70 2.91
CA HIS A 188 25.35 5.70 2.53
C HIS A 188 24.47 6.49 3.51
N ALA A 189 24.69 6.31 4.81
CA ALA A 189 23.89 6.92 5.88
C ALA A 189 24.77 7.51 7.00
N PRO A 190 25.52 8.60 6.73
CA PRO A 190 26.53 9.11 7.65
C PRO A 190 25.98 9.62 8.99
N ALA A 191 24.76 10.13 9.00
CA ALA A 191 24.09 10.55 10.23
C ALA A 191 23.74 9.36 11.12
N PHE A 192 23.17 8.31 10.51
CA PHE A 192 22.84 7.06 11.20
C PHE A 192 24.10 6.36 11.72
N TRP A 193 25.15 6.28 10.91
CA TRP A 193 26.42 5.69 11.32
C TRP A 193 27.03 6.38 12.53
N ARG A 194 27.05 7.71 12.56
CA ARG A 194 27.55 8.49 13.71
C ARG A 194 26.73 8.22 14.98
N TRP A 195 25.41 8.16 14.82
CA TRP A 195 24.52 7.81 15.94
C TRP A 195 24.78 6.39 16.43
N LEU A 196 24.85 5.39 15.55
CA LEU A 196 25.08 3.98 15.86
C LEU A 196 26.40 3.78 16.59
N THR A 197 27.47 4.39 16.08
CA THR A 197 28.81 4.32 16.67
C THR A 197 28.83 4.89 18.09
N ARG A 198 28.18 6.02 18.30
CA ARG A 198 28.06 6.65 19.64
C ARG A 198 27.19 5.81 20.58
N ALA A 199 26.03 5.36 20.12
CA ALA A 199 25.10 4.57 20.93
C ALA A 199 25.73 3.23 21.37
N ALA A 200 26.53 2.63 20.52
CA ALA A 200 27.27 1.41 20.82
C ALA A 200 28.55 1.64 21.66
N GLY A 201 28.96 2.90 21.91
CA GLY A 201 30.22 3.20 22.60
C GLY A 201 31.44 2.70 21.83
N HIS A 202 31.44 2.79 20.51
CA HIS A 202 32.50 2.29 19.60
C HIS A 202 32.73 0.77 19.68
N ASN A 203 31.80 0.01 20.23
CA ASN A 203 31.89 -1.44 20.34
C ASN A 203 31.17 -2.09 19.14
N HIS A 204 31.92 -2.86 18.34
CA HIS A 204 31.43 -3.50 17.12
C HIS A 204 30.29 -4.49 17.39
N ASP A 205 30.42 -5.37 18.40
CA ASP A 205 29.38 -6.35 18.73
C ASP A 205 28.04 -5.69 19.12
N LYS A 206 28.15 -4.54 19.83
CA LYS A 206 26.94 -3.76 20.15
C LYS A 206 26.34 -3.09 18.92
N GLN A 207 27.15 -2.62 17.96
CA GLN A 207 26.65 -2.08 16.69
C GLN A 207 25.87 -3.16 15.93
N GLU A 208 26.42 -4.36 15.80
CA GLU A 208 25.76 -5.48 15.11
C GLU A 208 24.46 -5.88 15.79
N ARG A 209 24.42 -5.92 17.12
CA ARG A 209 23.19 -6.21 17.87
C ARG A 209 22.11 -5.15 17.66
N ILE A 210 22.50 -3.87 17.62
CA ILE A 210 21.56 -2.78 17.32
C ILE A 210 21.04 -2.91 15.89
N LEU A 211 21.92 -3.17 14.91
CA LEU A 211 21.51 -3.38 13.53
C LEU A 211 20.58 -4.58 13.36
N ALA A 212 20.89 -5.70 14.03
CA ALA A 212 20.04 -6.89 13.99
C ALA A 212 18.65 -6.61 14.60
N ALA A 213 18.58 -5.85 15.68
CA ALA A 213 17.34 -5.45 16.32
C ALA A 213 16.50 -4.52 15.41
N LEU A 214 17.12 -3.53 14.79
CA LEU A 214 16.46 -2.65 13.82
C LEU A 214 15.99 -3.42 12.61
N PHE A 215 16.81 -4.35 12.08
CA PHE A 215 16.41 -5.24 10.98
C PHE A 215 15.20 -6.11 11.36
N MET A 216 15.19 -6.66 12.58
CA MET A 216 14.05 -7.46 13.07
C MET A 216 12.73 -6.68 12.99
N VAL A 217 12.75 -5.42 13.41
CA VAL A 217 11.57 -4.55 13.33
C VAL A 217 11.23 -4.19 11.88
N LEU A 218 12.22 -3.72 11.11
CA LEU A 218 12.04 -3.31 9.70
C LEU A 218 11.50 -4.44 8.83
N ALA A 219 12.04 -5.65 9.01
CA ALA A 219 11.66 -6.85 8.26
C ALA A 219 10.50 -7.64 8.88
N ASN A 220 9.90 -7.10 9.95
CA ASN A 220 8.76 -7.72 10.64
C ASN A 220 9.03 -9.19 11.05
N ARG A 221 10.23 -9.48 11.62
CA ARG A 221 10.71 -10.82 11.97
C ARG A 221 10.20 -11.30 13.33
N TYR A 222 8.89 -11.18 13.56
CA TYR A 222 8.25 -11.71 14.77
C TYR A 222 8.37 -13.24 14.93
N ASP A 223 8.73 -13.95 13.85
CA ASP A 223 9.04 -15.37 13.87
C ASP A 223 10.29 -15.73 14.70
N TRP A 224 11.16 -14.75 14.99
CA TRP A 224 12.27 -14.94 15.89
C TRP A 224 11.84 -15.05 17.37
N GLN A 225 10.59 -14.69 17.68
CA GLN A 225 10.03 -14.76 19.04
C GLN A 225 10.90 -14.06 20.08
N MET A 226 11.50 -12.93 19.70
CA MET A 226 12.37 -12.12 20.53
C MET A 226 11.68 -10.80 20.86
N PHE A 227 11.95 -10.29 22.02
CA PHE A 227 11.64 -8.91 22.38
C PHE A 227 12.92 -8.08 22.50
N LEU A 228 12.81 -6.79 22.23
CA LEU A 228 13.92 -5.86 22.33
C LEU A 228 13.80 -5.08 23.64
N GLU A 229 14.77 -5.27 24.54
CA GLU A 229 14.95 -4.44 25.71
C GLU A 229 16.11 -3.48 25.50
N VAL A 230 15.85 -2.17 25.64
CA VAL A 230 16.86 -1.14 25.45
C VAL A 230 17.09 -0.43 26.77
N THR A 231 18.22 -0.71 27.41
CA THR A 231 18.63 -0.13 28.69
C THR A 231 19.80 0.82 28.51
N GLY A 232 19.95 1.77 29.43
CA GLY A 232 21.06 2.72 29.44
C GLY A 232 20.73 4.01 30.20
N PRO A 233 21.74 4.82 30.50
CA PRO A 233 21.56 6.09 31.21
C PRO A 233 20.77 7.10 30.39
N GLY A 234 20.34 8.20 31.01
CA GLY A 234 19.73 9.33 30.32
C GLY A 234 20.64 9.86 29.21
N GLY A 235 20.06 10.25 28.09
CA GLY A 235 20.83 10.79 26.95
C GLY A 235 21.58 9.76 26.08
N SER A 236 21.45 8.45 26.38
CA SER A 236 22.15 7.38 25.60
C SER A 236 21.57 7.06 24.22
N GLY A 237 20.54 7.79 23.78
CA GLY A 237 19.96 7.60 22.43
C GLY A 237 18.86 6.56 22.35
N LYS A 238 18.30 6.05 23.46
CA LYS A 238 17.19 5.06 23.47
C LYS A 238 15.96 5.54 22.72
N SER A 239 15.54 6.78 22.99
CA SER A 239 14.38 7.38 22.28
C SER A 239 14.63 7.58 20.79
N VAL A 240 15.87 7.88 20.41
CA VAL A 240 16.27 7.99 19.00
C VAL A 240 16.13 6.63 18.32
N MET A 241 16.62 5.55 18.96
CA MET A 241 16.46 4.18 18.44
C MET A 241 14.99 3.80 18.23
N ALA A 242 14.12 4.20 19.16
CA ALA A 242 12.68 3.93 19.05
C ALA A 242 11.97 4.76 17.98
N SER A 243 12.62 5.80 17.47
CA SER A 243 12.08 6.70 16.43
C SER A 243 12.60 6.39 15.02
N ILE A 244 13.60 5.51 14.90
CA ILE A 244 14.13 5.01 13.63
C ILE A 244 13.18 3.94 13.09
#